data_8250aeba90e1e52587510b4f3a832a34
#
_entry.id   8250aeba90e1e52587510b4f3a832a34
#
_cell.length_a   1.000
_cell.length_b   1.000
_cell.length_c   1.000
_cell.angle_alpha   90.00
_cell.angle_beta   90.00
_cell.angle_gamma   90.00
#
_symmetry.space_group_name_H-M   'P 1'
#
loop_
_entity.id
_entity.type
_entity.pdbx_description
1 polymer ?
#
loop_
_entity_poly.entity_id
_entity_poly.type
_entity_poly.pdbx_seq_one_letter_code
_entity_poly.pdbx_strand_id
1 'polypeptide(L)' 'MILTAEEEAMIEAFDHTAREVAIGDISEAFPICEDKELLEDLKNVLKKLRGMTDEEFEKTFLEDENGV' A
#
# COMPACT_ATOMS: atom_id res chain seq x y z
N MET A 1 -7.33 1.16 -10.83
CA MET A 1 -6.74 0.09 -10.03
C MET A 1 -7.53 -0.10 -8.75
N ILE A 2 -7.89 -1.34 -8.45
CA ILE A 2 -8.73 -1.60 -7.31
C ILE A 2 -7.99 -2.46 -6.31
N LEU A 3 -7.98 -2.03 -5.07
CA LEU A 3 -7.38 -2.77 -3.97
C LEU A 3 -8.49 -3.50 -3.21
N THR A 4 -8.18 -4.68 -2.72
CA THR A 4 -9.12 -5.37 -1.84
C THR A 4 -9.05 -4.74 -0.46
N ALA A 5 -10.04 -5.04 0.36
CA ALA A 5 -10.05 -4.53 1.73
C ALA A 5 -8.82 -4.99 2.51
N GLU A 6 -8.38 -6.21 2.27
CA GLU A 6 -7.19 -6.73 2.94
C GLU A 6 -5.94 -5.99 2.49
N GLU A 7 -5.86 -5.68 1.20
CA GLU A 7 -4.72 -4.96 0.68
C GLU A 7 -4.67 -3.55 1.24
N GLU A 8 -5.82 -2.90 1.35
CA GLU A 8 -5.86 -1.57 1.93
C GLU A 8 -5.42 -1.60 3.38
N ALA A 9 -5.86 -2.60 4.13
CA ALA A 9 -5.47 -2.73 5.52
C ALA A 9 -3.97 -2.95 5.65
N MET A 10 -3.38 -3.71 4.73
CA MET A 10 -1.94 -3.92 4.75
C MET A 10 -1.19 -2.62 4.52
N ILE A 11 -1.62 -1.83 3.56
CA ILE A 11 -0.96 -0.56 3.27
C ILE A 11 -1.10 0.38 4.46
N GLU A 12 -2.26 0.37 5.11
CA GLU A 12 -2.48 1.24 6.26
C GLU A 12 -1.63 0.87 7.46
N ALA A 13 -1.13 -0.36 7.51
CA ALA A 13 -0.24 -0.79 8.57
C ALA A 13 1.17 -0.22 8.41
N PHE A 14 1.48 0.30 7.22
CA PHE A 14 2.76 0.93 6.95
C PHE A 14 2.55 2.43 6.86
N ASP A 15 3.66 3.16 6.74
CA ASP A 15 3.58 4.60 6.54
C ASP A 15 2.98 4.83 5.15
N HIS A 16 1.85 5.49 5.10
CA HIS A 16 1.17 5.73 3.82
C HIS A 16 0.83 7.20 3.65
N THR A 17 1.73 8.07 4.10
CA THR A 17 1.54 9.51 3.93
C THR A 17 1.72 9.94 2.48
N ALA A 18 2.36 9.10 1.67
CA ALA A 18 2.48 9.33 0.23
C ALA A 18 2.70 7.98 -0.43
N ARG A 19 2.39 7.90 -1.72
CA ARG A 19 2.53 6.64 -2.44
C ARG A 19 3.97 6.14 -2.41
N GLU A 20 4.92 7.04 -2.64
CA GLU A 20 6.33 6.66 -2.65
C GLU A 20 6.79 6.20 -1.27
N VAL A 21 6.26 6.82 -0.23
CA VAL A 21 6.60 6.43 1.14
C VAL A 21 6.08 5.03 1.42
N ALA A 22 4.86 4.75 1.01
CA ALA A 22 4.28 3.43 1.22
C ALA A 22 5.09 2.36 0.47
N ILE A 23 5.46 2.64 -0.78
CA ILE A 23 6.26 1.71 -1.56
C ILE A 23 7.58 1.44 -0.86
N GLY A 24 8.25 2.48 -0.38
CA GLY A 24 9.53 2.32 0.29
C GLY A 24 9.43 1.53 1.57
N ASP A 25 8.41 1.85 2.36
CA ASP A 25 8.24 1.21 3.65
C ASP A 25 7.93 -0.28 3.48
N ILE A 26 7.05 -0.60 2.56
CA ILE A 26 6.69 -1.99 2.29
C ILE A 26 7.89 -2.73 1.72
N SER A 27 8.66 -2.09 0.83
CA SER A 27 9.84 -2.72 0.26
C SER A 27 10.85 -3.09 1.33
N GLU A 28 10.98 -2.27 2.35
CA GLU A 28 11.92 -2.54 3.43
C GLU A 28 11.49 -3.71 4.30
N ALA A 29 10.21 -4.04 4.28
CA ALA A 29 9.71 -5.16 5.05
C ALA A 29 10.02 -6.51 4.41
N PHE A 30 10.31 -6.53 3.12
CA PHE A 30 10.54 -7.78 2.40
C PHE A 30 11.66 -8.62 3.01
N PRO A 31 12.86 -8.08 3.23
CA PRO A 31 13.97 -8.93 3.70
C PRO A 31 13.79 -9.46 5.10
N ILE A 32 12.92 -8.86 5.90
CA ILE A 32 12.71 -9.34 7.25
C ILE A 32 11.43 -10.12 7.41
N CYS A 33 10.64 -10.24 6.35
CA CYS A 33 9.40 -11.00 6.42
C CYS A 33 9.70 -12.48 6.19
N GLU A 34 9.29 -13.32 7.12
CA GLU A 34 9.54 -14.74 7.01
C GLU A 34 8.32 -15.52 6.58
N ASP A 35 7.17 -14.88 6.51
CA ASP A 35 5.92 -15.54 6.15
C ASP A 35 5.77 -15.48 4.63
N LYS A 36 5.77 -16.61 3.97
CA LYS A 36 5.71 -16.67 2.52
C LYS A 36 4.40 -16.15 1.96
N GLU A 37 3.32 -16.40 2.66
CA GLU A 37 2.03 -15.90 2.21
C GLU A 37 1.97 -14.39 2.30
N LEU A 38 2.52 -13.86 3.39
CA LEU A 38 2.56 -12.42 3.56
C LEU A 38 3.45 -11.78 2.51
N LEU A 39 4.56 -12.44 2.18
CA LEU A 39 5.44 -11.93 1.12
C LEU A 39 4.73 -11.82 -0.21
N GLU A 40 3.93 -12.83 -0.54
CA GLU A 40 3.16 -12.79 -1.78
C GLU A 40 2.17 -11.62 -1.76
N ASP A 41 1.51 -11.43 -0.65
CA ASP A 41 0.54 -10.35 -0.52
C ASP A 41 1.24 -9.00 -0.63
N LEU A 42 2.40 -8.85 -0.01
CA LEU A 42 3.17 -7.62 -0.09
C LEU A 42 3.64 -7.34 -1.51
N LYS A 43 4.04 -8.40 -2.23
CA LYS A 43 4.44 -8.25 -3.61
C LYS A 43 3.28 -7.74 -4.47
N ASN A 44 2.10 -8.30 -4.26
CA ASN A 44 0.93 -7.88 -5.00
C ASN A 44 0.57 -6.44 -4.69
N VAL A 45 0.64 -6.07 -3.43
CA VAL A 45 0.36 -4.71 -3.00
C VAL A 45 1.36 -3.74 -3.63
N LEU A 46 2.64 -4.08 -3.62
CA LEU A 46 3.66 -3.24 -4.24
C LEU A 46 3.41 -3.06 -5.72
N LYS A 47 3.04 -4.14 -6.38
CA LYS A 47 2.78 -4.08 -7.81
C LYS A 47 1.63 -3.11 -8.09
N LYS A 48 0.58 -3.18 -7.28
CA LYS A 48 -0.56 -2.30 -7.45
C LYS A 48 -0.21 -0.86 -7.12
N LEU A 49 0.57 -0.64 -6.06
CA LEU A 49 1.00 0.72 -5.72
C LEU A 49 1.81 1.34 -6.83
N ARG A 50 2.70 0.56 -7.45
CA ARG A 50 3.51 1.08 -8.52
C ARG A 50 2.70 1.37 -9.78
N GLY A 51 1.59 0.66 -9.94
CA GLY A 51 0.74 0.85 -11.10
C GLY A 51 -0.26 1.96 -10.96
N MET A 52 -0.47 2.49 -9.77
CA MET A 52 -1.44 3.56 -9.59
C MET A 52 -0.71 4.91 -9.61
N THR A 53 -1.49 5.96 -9.86
CA THR A 53 -0.94 7.32 -9.83
C THR A 53 -0.98 7.85 -8.42
N ASP A 54 -0.22 8.92 -8.19
CA ASP A 54 -0.27 9.59 -6.89
C ASP A 54 -1.68 10.06 -6.58
N GLU A 55 -2.39 10.53 -7.60
CA GLU A 55 -3.75 11.00 -7.41
C GLU A 55 -4.66 9.87 -6.96
N GLU A 56 -4.52 8.70 -7.58
CA GLU A 56 -5.32 7.54 -7.18
C GLU A 56 -5.01 7.13 -5.74
N PHE A 57 -3.75 7.17 -5.38
CA PHE A 57 -3.35 6.82 -4.03
C PHE A 57 -3.96 7.79 -3.02
N GLU A 58 -3.89 9.07 -3.33
CA GLU A 58 -4.42 10.08 -2.43
C GLU A 58 -5.92 9.93 -2.25
N LYS A 59 -6.62 9.61 -3.31
CA LYS A 59 -8.06 9.42 -3.19
C LYS A 59 -8.40 8.22 -2.33
N THR A 60 -7.58 7.20 -2.38
CA THR A 60 -7.85 5.98 -1.63
C THR A 60 -7.51 6.11 -0.16
N PHE A 61 -6.39 6.75 0.15
CA PHE A 61 -5.86 6.73 1.50
C PHE A 61 -5.82 8.08 2.21
N LEU A 62 -5.70 9.17 1.47
CA LEU A 62 -5.48 10.47 2.09
C LEU A 62 -6.67 11.40 1.97
N GLU A 63 -7.52 11.23 0.96
CA GLU A 63 -8.67 12.04 0.82
C GLU A 63 -9.74 11.49 1.70
N ASP A 64 -10.00 12.13 2.78
CA ASP A 64 -10.90 11.63 3.70
C ASP A 64 -12.18 12.11 3.43
N GLU A 65 -12.95 11.43 3.58
CA GLU A 65 -14.07 11.83 3.34
C GLU A 65 -14.47 12.90 4.06
N ASN A 66 -14.03 13.21 4.65
CA ASN A 66 -14.38 14.22 5.16
C ASN A 66 -14.18 15.21 4.68
N GLY A 67 -13.52 14.87 4.27
CA GLY A 67 -13.41 15.85 3.83
C GLY A 67 -14.56 16.51 3.62
N VAL A 68 -15.03 16.30 3.76
CA VAL A 68 -15.98 16.85 3.56
C VAL A 68 -16.35 17.44 3.86
#